data_2b4acef50da1bca91fefb16e8440299f
#
_entry.id   2b4acef50da1bca91fefb16e8440299f
#
_cell.length_a   1.000
_cell.length_b   1.000
_cell.length_c   1.000
_cell.angle_alpha   90.00
_cell.angle_beta   90.00
_cell.angle_gamma   90.00
#
_symmetry.space_group_name_H-M   'P 1'
#
loop_
_entity.id
_entity.type
_entity.pdbx_description
1 polymer ?
#
loop_
_entity_poly.entity_id
_entity_poly.type
_entity_poly.pdbx_seq_one_letter_code
_entity_poly.pdbx_strand_id
1 'polypeptide(L)'
;KIMETHFESNPLIDRLPKHLKQFIKPQVYDDYTPINQAVWRYVMRKNVSYLSKVAHNSYLEGLEKTGLEIDNIPNMYGMNRILKEIGWAAVAVDGFIPPNAFMEFQAYNVLVIACDIRQLEHIEYTPAPDIIHEGAGHAPIIANPEYAEYLRRFGEIGCKAISSSRDYELYEAIRLLSILKEAEDTPEEEIKKAEEQVDFLQNNMGELSEMSRIRNLHWWTVEYGLIGTVENPKIYGAGLLSSIGESAWCMTDNVKKIPYDISAADQSFDITKPQPQLYVTPDFAKLSSVLEEFANTMALRTGGLSGVQK
;
A
#
# COMPACT_ATOMS: atom_id res chain seq x y z
N LYS A 1 17.22 10.72 22.50
CA LYS A 1 17.24 9.39 23.16
C LYS A 1 16.12 8.46 22.68
N ILE A 2 14.87 8.95 22.58
CA ILE A 2 13.74 8.13 22.12
C ILE A 2 13.84 7.82 20.62
N MET A 3 14.39 8.72 19.82
CA MET A 3 14.61 8.50 18.39
C MET A 3 15.71 7.46 18.12
N GLU A 4 16.74 7.39 18.93
CA GLU A 4 17.83 6.42 18.78
C GLU A 4 17.34 4.97 18.94
N THR A 5 16.39 4.72 19.84
CA THR A 5 15.88 3.38 20.10
C THR A 5 15.05 2.78 18.96
N HIS A 6 14.42 3.60 18.10
CA HIS A 6 13.64 3.11 16.97
C HIS A 6 14.50 2.63 15.79
N PHE A 7 15.75 3.07 15.72
CA PHE A 7 16.63 2.81 14.58
C PHE A 7 17.78 1.83 14.88
N GLU A 8 18.04 1.57 16.16
CA GLU A 8 19.20 0.78 16.60
C GLU A 8 19.27 -0.64 16.06
N SER A 9 18.13 -1.24 15.72
CA SER A 9 18.08 -2.65 15.38
C SER A 9 18.13 -2.95 13.89
N ASN A 10 18.08 -1.93 13.01
CA ASN A 10 18.00 -2.18 11.58
C ASN A 10 18.89 -1.25 10.75
N PRO A 11 20.02 -1.77 10.19
CA PRO A 11 20.97 -0.95 9.43
C PRO A 11 20.43 -0.43 8.10
N LEU A 12 19.33 -0.97 7.58
CA LEU A 12 18.70 -0.48 6.34
C LEU A 12 18.20 0.95 6.51
N ILE A 13 17.75 1.31 7.71
CA ILE A 13 17.28 2.67 8.00
C ILE A 13 18.44 3.67 7.92
N ASP A 14 19.63 3.29 8.38
CA ASP A 14 20.82 4.15 8.34
C ASP A 14 21.27 4.44 6.91
N ARG A 15 21.01 3.54 5.98
CA ARG A 15 21.35 3.67 4.55
C ARG A 15 20.41 4.57 3.77
N LEU A 16 19.28 4.95 4.34
CA LEU A 16 18.31 5.80 3.65
C LEU A 16 18.92 7.17 3.34
N PRO A 17 18.66 7.73 2.14
CA PRO A 17 19.05 9.11 1.82
C PRO A 17 18.40 10.12 2.77
N LYS A 18 19.06 11.26 2.95
CA LYS A 18 18.55 12.31 3.85
C LYS A 18 17.15 12.80 3.48
N HIS A 19 16.87 12.89 2.18
CA HIS A 19 15.56 13.35 1.70
C HIS A 19 14.42 12.38 2.05
N LEU A 20 14.71 11.10 2.25
CA LEU A 20 13.72 10.14 2.74
C LEU A 20 13.60 10.18 4.27
N LYS A 21 14.71 10.36 4.98
CA LYS A 21 14.71 10.42 6.44
C LYS A 21 13.83 11.54 7.00
N GLN A 22 13.62 12.63 6.25
CA GLN A 22 12.75 13.73 6.67
C GLN A 22 11.29 13.33 6.88
N PHE A 23 10.84 12.24 6.23
CA PHE A 23 9.46 11.74 6.38
C PHE A 23 9.27 10.85 7.61
N ILE A 24 10.36 10.41 8.22
CA ILE A 24 10.30 9.45 9.33
C ILE A 24 9.87 10.17 10.61
N LYS A 25 8.89 9.60 11.29
CA LYS A 25 8.37 10.06 12.58
C LYS A 25 8.52 8.95 13.62
N PRO A 26 8.67 9.27 14.90
CA PRO A 26 8.62 8.27 15.95
C PRO A 26 7.19 7.75 16.13
N GLN A 27 7.06 6.45 16.39
CA GLN A 27 5.82 5.90 16.90
C GLN A 27 5.74 6.20 18.39
N VAL A 28 4.67 6.88 18.84
CA VAL A 28 4.41 7.13 20.26
C VAL A 28 3.41 6.07 20.74
N TYR A 29 3.94 4.92 21.16
CA TYR A 29 3.11 3.75 21.47
C TYR A 29 2.12 4.01 22.62
N ASP A 30 2.52 4.79 23.60
CA ASP A 30 1.69 5.10 24.76
C ASP A 30 0.47 5.97 24.43
N ASP A 31 0.43 6.59 23.25
CA ASP A 31 -0.72 7.36 22.79
C ASP A 31 -1.88 6.48 22.31
N TYR A 32 -1.64 5.19 22.05
CA TYR A 32 -2.72 4.27 21.69
C TYR A 32 -3.64 4.04 22.90
N THR A 33 -4.91 4.31 22.69
CA THR A 33 -5.94 4.12 23.73
C THR A 33 -6.36 2.65 23.84
N PRO A 34 -7.03 2.23 24.93
CA PRO A 34 -7.65 0.90 25.00
C PRO A 34 -8.62 0.62 23.86
N ILE A 35 -9.32 1.64 23.36
CA ILE A 35 -10.21 1.52 22.18
C ILE A 35 -9.38 1.24 20.93
N ASN A 36 -8.27 1.93 20.73
CA ASN A 36 -7.37 1.65 19.61
C ASN A 36 -6.87 0.20 19.61
N GLN A 37 -6.46 -0.31 20.75
CA GLN A 37 -6.05 -1.70 20.90
C GLN A 37 -7.21 -2.67 20.63
N ALA A 38 -8.41 -2.33 21.04
CA ALA A 38 -9.60 -3.13 20.79
C ALA A 38 -9.97 -3.15 19.30
N VAL A 39 -9.84 -2.03 18.59
CA VAL A 39 -10.04 -1.95 17.12
C VAL A 39 -9.06 -2.87 16.41
N TRP A 40 -7.78 -2.82 16.77
CA TRP A 40 -6.75 -3.70 16.21
C TRP A 40 -7.14 -5.19 16.42
N ARG A 41 -7.44 -5.58 17.65
CA ARG A 41 -7.81 -6.97 17.97
C ARG A 41 -9.03 -7.44 17.19
N TYR A 42 -10.06 -6.59 17.11
CA TYR A 42 -11.29 -6.93 16.41
C TYR A 42 -11.03 -7.20 14.93
N VAL A 43 -10.32 -6.28 14.25
CA VAL A 43 -10.02 -6.42 12.83
C VAL A 43 -9.12 -7.63 12.59
N MET A 44 -8.08 -7.79 13.40
CA MET A 44 -7.14 -8.92 13.26
C MET A 44 -7.82 -10.27 13.46
N ARG A 45 -8.66 -10.40 14.47
CA ARG A 45 -9.40 -11.66 14.73
C ARG A 45 -10.35 -11.99 13.59
N LYS A 46 -11.09 -11.00 13.11
CA LYS A 46 -11.99 -11.16 11.97
C LYS A 46 -11.21 -11.55 10.69
N ASN A 47 -10.18 -10.82 10.39
CA ASN A 47 -9.37 -11.05 9.19
C ASN A 47 -8.66 -12.40 9.23
N VAL A 48 -7.99 -12.74 10.32
CA VAL A 48 -7.27 -14.03 10.40
C VAL A 48 -8.22 -15.20 10.24
N SER A 49 -9.40 -15.16 10.89
CA SER A 49 -10.41 -16.21 10.76
C SER A 49 -10.89 -16.41 9.32
N TYR A 50 -11.17 -15.32 8.62
CA TYR A 50 -11.65 -15.38 7.24
C TYR A 50 -10.51 -15.59 6.22
N LEU A 51 -9.41 -14.85 6.36
CA LEU A 51 -8.31 -14.86 5.41
C LEU A 51 -7.52 -16.18 5.42
N SER A 52 -7.56 -16.94 6.51
CA SER A 52 -7.01 -18.30 6.53
C SER A 52 -7.57 -19.19 5.42
N LYS A 53 -8.77 -18.90 4.94
CA LYS A 53 -9.46 -19.64 3.89
C LYS A 53 -9.25 -19.09 2.48
N VAL A 54 -9.04 -17.79 2.34
CA VAL A 54 -9.08 -17.09 1.05
C VAL A 54 -7.80 -16.34 0.70
N ALA A 55 -6.88 -16.14 1.65
CA ALA A 55 -5.59 -15.51 1.39
C ALA A 55 -4.56 -16.52 0.87
N HIS A 56 -3.55 -15.99 0.17
CA HIS A 56 -2.38 -16.77 -0.21
C HIS A 56 -1.69 -17.37 1.03
N ASN A 57 -1.07 -18.54 0.90
CA ASN A 57 -0.45 -19.26 2.02
C ASN A 57 0.57 -18.42 2.80
N SER A 58 1.29 -17.52 2.11
CA SER A 58 2.30 -16.66 2.74
C SER A 58 1.72 -15.68 3.76
N TYR A 59 0.40 -15.43 3.77
CA TYR A 59 -0.20 -14.47 4.68
C TYR A 59 -0.08 -14.89 6.16
N LEU A 60 -0.52 -16.09 6.52
CA LEU A 60 -0.47 -16.58 7.90
C LEU A 60 0.98 -16.80 8.37
N GLU A 61 1.81 -17.39 7.51
CA GLU A 61 3.23 -17.55 7.77
C GLU A 61 3.91 -16.18 7.96
N GLY A 62 3.50 -15.20 7.16
CA GLY A 62 4.02 -13.84 7.22
C GLY A 62 3.65 -13.10 8.49
N LEU A 63 2.45 -13.30 9.03
CA LEU A 63 2.08 -12.72 10.33
C LEU A 63 3.06 -13.14 11.42
N GLU A 64 3.42 -14.41 11.44
CA GLU A 64 4.39 -14.94 12.40
C GLU A 64 5.80 -14.40 12.13
N LYS A 65 6.27 -14.46 10.88
CA LYS A 65 7.62 -14.03 10.48
C LYS A 65 7.86 -12.52 10.57
N THR A 66 6.81 -11.71 10.58
CA THR A 66 6.94 -10.24 10.70
C THR A 66 6.64 -9.72 12.09
N GLY A 67 6.39 -10.63 13.06
CA GLY A 67 6.18 -10.28 14.45
C GLY A 67 4.88 -9.56 14.74
N LEU A 68 3.90 -9.70 13.85
CA LEU A 68 2.57 -9.11 14.03
C LEU A 68 1.75 -10.00 14.95
N GLU A 69 1.29 -9.41 16.03
CA GLU A 69 0.41 -10.07 17.00
C GLU A 69 -1.05 -9.70 16.76
N ILE A 70 -1.95 -10.65 17.05
CA ILE A 70 -3.40 -10.41 16.93
C ILE A 70 -3.89 -9.49 18.05
N ASP A 71 -3.29 -9.59 19.23
CA ASP A 71 -3.83 -8.98 20.45
C ASP A 71 -3.38 -7.54 20.69
N ASN A 72 -2.29 -7.10 20.07
CA ASN A 72 -1.72 -5.77 20.31
C ASN A 72 -1.27 -5.10 19.02
N ILE A 73 -1.46 -3.78 18.96
CA ILE A 73 -0.87 -2.95 17.90
C ILE A 73 0.64 -3.19 17.87
N PRO A 74 1.26 -3.39 16.70
CA PRO A 74 2.69 -3.66 16.61
C PRO A 74 3.53 -2.47 17.06
N ASN A 75 4.61 -2.75 17.77
CA ASN A 75 5.64 -1.78 18.12
C ASN A 75 6.70 -1.79 17.03
N MET A 76 7.06 -0.62 16.50
CA MET A 76 8.03 -0.47 15.41
C MET A 76 9.41 -1.03 15.75
N TYR A 77 9.84 -0.88 17.00
CA TYR A 77 11.11 -1.44 17.45
C TYR A 77 11.15 -2.97 17.33
N GLY A 78 10.12 -3.64 17.86
CA GLY A 78 10.00 -5.09 17.77
C GLY A 78 9.84 -5.57 16.32
N MET A 79 9.07 -4.83 15.53
CA MET A 79 8.87 -5.10 14.12
C MET A 79 10.17 -5.04 13.31
N ASN A 80 11.00 -4.01 13.52
CA ASN A 80 12.28 -3.88 12.86
C ASN A 80 13.27 -4.98 13.24
N ARG A 81 13.26 -5.41 14.49
CA ARG A 81 14.12 -6.49 14.94
C ARG A 81 13.83 -7.80 14.20
N ILE A 82 12.56 -8.08 13.92
CA ILE A 82 12.14 -9.29 13.23
C ILE A 82 12.30 -9.15 11.71
N LEU A 83 11.89 -8.01 11.13
CA LEU A 83 12.03 -7.74 9.69
C LEU A 83 13.50 -7.76 9.23
N LYS A 84 14.43 -7.40 10.09
CA LYS A 84 15.85 -7.48 9.82
C LYS A 84 16.29 -8.89 9.38
N GLU A 85 15.69 -9.92 9.94
CA GLU A 85 16.01 -11.33 9.61
C GLU A 85 15.62 -11.68 8.16
N ILE A 86 14.64 -11.02 7.60
CA ILE A 86 14.22 -11.21 6.21
C ILE A 86 14.73 -10.12 5.26
N GLY A 87 15.66 -9.27 5.72
CA GLY A 87 16.28 -8.24 4.91
C GLY A 87 15.43 -6.99 4.67
N TRP A 88 14.47 -6.73 5.54
CA TRP A 88 13.58 -5.56 5.49
C TRP A 88 13.63 -4.74 6.77
N ALA A 89 13.16 -3.50 6.67
CA ALA A 89 12.94 -2.59 7.79
C ALA A 89 11.57 -1.95 7.68
N ALA A 90 11.10 -1.35 8.76
CA ALA A 90 9.91 -0.53 8.78
C ALA A 90 10.18 0.80 9.47
N VAL A 91 9.57 1.87 8.93
CA VAL A 91 9.63 3.20 9.52
C VAL A 91 8.24 3.76 9.65
N ALA A 92 8.01 4.52 10.73
CA ALA A 92 6.77 5.25 10.91
C ALA A 92 6.83 6.56 10.13
N VAL A 93 5.73 6.89 9.47
CA VAL A 93 5.56 8.16 8.73
C VAL A 93 4.21 8.76 9.06
N ASP A 94 4.05 10.06 8.81
CA ASP A 94 2.71 10.67 8.77
C ASP A 94 1.97 10.18 7.52
N GLY A 95 0.71 9.88 7.64
CA GLY A 95 -0.23 9.38 6.66
C GLY A 95 0.20 9.36 5.19
N PHE A 96 0.07 10.49 4.48
CA PHE A 96 0.42 10.56 3.07
C PHE A 96 1.84 11.08 2.85
N ILE A 97 2.62 10.31 2.08
CA ILE A 97 3.90 10.78 1.52
C ILE A 97 3.80 10.78 0.00
N PRO A 98 4.61 11.58 -0.72
CA PRO A 98 4.57 11.61 -2.18
C PRO A 98 4.82 10.22 -2.80
N PRO A 99 4.14 9.86 -3.90
CA PRO A 99 4.28 8.53 -4.51
C PRO A 99 5.71 8.13 -4.85
N ASN A 100 6.52 9.06 -5.35
CA ASN A 100 7.91 8.79 -5.65
C ASN A 100 8.75 8.50 -4.39
N ALA A 101 8.49 9.18 -3.29
CA ALA A 101 9.13 8.89 -2.01
C ALA A 101 8.72 7.52 -1.47
N PHE A 102 7.45 7.20 -1.54
CA PHE A 102 6.93 5.88 -1.16
C PHE A 102 7.61 4.77 -1.95
N MET A 103 7.71 4.92 -3.27
CA MET A 103 8.39 3.96 -4.15
C MET A 103 9.87 3.84 -3.80
N GLU A 104 10.52 4.95 -3.51
CA GLU A 104 11.95 4.95 -3.17
C GLU A 104 12.24 4.23 -1.85
N PHE A 105 11.39 4.37 -0.84
CA PHE A 105 11.52 3.57 0.38
C PHE A 105 11.50 2.05 0.08
N GLN A 106 10.59 1.61 -0.77
CA GLN A 106 10.52 0.20 -1.19
C GLN A 106 11.82 -0.25 -1.86
N ALA A 107 12.43 0.60 -2.68
CA ALA A 107 13.71 0.30 -3.34
C ALA A 107 14.85 0.01 -2.34
N TYR A 108 14.76 0.59 -1.13
CA TYR A 108 15.71 0.34 -0.03
C TYR A 108 15.26 -0.77 0.92
N ASN A 109 14.24 -1.55 0.57
CA ASN A 109 13.65 -2.58 1.42
C ASN A 109 13.08 -2.01 2.74
N VAL A 110 12.52 -0.82 2.70
CA VAL A 110 11.91 -0.19 3.85
C VAL A 110 10.41 -0.05 3.64
N LEU A 111 9.64 -0.65 4.52
CA LEU A 111 8.19 -0.52 4.58
C LEU A 111 7.85 0.74 5.37
N VAL A 112 7.03 1.62 4.78
CA VAL A 112 6.51 2.80 5.48
C VAL A 112 5.20 2.46 6.16
N ILE A 113 5.05 2.86 7.42
CA ILE A 113 3.89 2.56 8.23
C ILE A 113 3.31 3.85 8.79
N ALA A 114 2.07 4.14 8.37
CA ALA A 114 1.27 5.14 9.05
C ALA A 114 0.89 4.57 10.43
N CYS A 115 1.29 5.25 11.50
CA CYS A 115 1.08 4.76 12.86
C CYS A 115 -0.28 5.12 13.46
N ASP A 116 -1.08 5.95 12.79
CA ASP A 116 -2.46 6.19 13.16
C ASP A 116 -3.29 4.92 12.97
N ILE A 117 -4.35 4.78 13.75
CA ILE A 117 -5.29 3.66 13.60
C ILE A 117 -6.68 4.21 13.35
N ARG A 118 -7.43 3.52 12.47
CA ARG A 118 -8.81 3.89 12.15
C ARG A 118 -9.67 3.97 13.39
N GLN A 119 -10.61 4.90 13.39
CA GLN A 119 -11.59 5.04 14.45
C GLN A 119 -12.63 3.93 14.39
N LEU A 120 -13.32 3.70 15.50
CA LEU A 120 -14.35 2.66 15.61
C LEU A 120 -15.46 2.85 14.55
N GLU A 121 -15.81 4.08 14.23
CA GLU A 121 -16.80 4.44 13.22
C GLU A 121 -16.38 4.05 11.80
N HIS A 122 -15.10 3.88 11.56
CA HIS A 122 -14.49 3.53 10.26
C HIS A 122 -13.83 2.15 10.28
N ILE A 123 -14.31 1.25 11.15
CA ILE A 123 -13.64 -0.04 11.40
C ILE A 123 -13.55 -0.92 10.15
N GLU A 124 -14.53 -0.85 9.27
CA GLU A 124 -14.55 -1.63 8.01
C GLU A 124 -13.78 -0.97 6.87
N TYR A 125 -13.67 0.34 6.92
CA TYR A 125 -13.01 1.14 5.88
C TYR A 125 -12.37 2.38 6.48
N THR A 126 -11.13 2.65 6.13
CA THR A 126 -10.44 3.89 6.52
C THR A 126 -10.24 4.81 5.32
N PRO A 127 -10.46 6.13 5.48
CA PRO A 127 -10.24 7.10 4.41
C PRO A 127 -8.76 7.37 4.11
N ALA A 128 -7.86 6.93 5.00
CA ALA A 128 -6.42 7.09 4.86
C ALA A 128 -5.70 5.80 5.28
N PRO A 129 -4.48 5.56 4.77
CA PRO A 129 -3.66 4.46 5.26
C PRO A 129 -3.47 4.54 6.78
N ASP A 130 -3.64 3.43 7.46
CA ASP A 130 -3.46 3.31 8.89
C ASP A 130 -2.55 2.12 9.25
N ILE A 131 -2.26 1.93 10.52
CA ILE A 131 -1.35 0.85 10.94
C ILE A 131 -1.90 -0.54 10.63
N ILE A 132 -3.21 -0.70 10.55
CA ILE A 132 -3.82 -1.99 10.15
C ILE A 132 -3.51 -2.26 8.67
N HIS A 133 -3.72 -1.27 7.81
CA HIS A 133 -3.43 -1.39 6.38
C HIS A 133 -1.94 -1.68 6.13
N GLU A 134 -1.07 -0.88 6.72
CA GLU A 134 0.37 -0.99 6.48
C GLU A 134 0.98 -2.21 7.17
N GLY A 135 0.67 -2.40 8.46
CA GLY A 135 1.24 -3.49 9.26
C GLY A 135 0.63 -4.84 8.94
N ALA A 136 -0.69 -4.96 8.97
CA ALA A 136 -1.38 -6.23 8.76
C ALA A 136 -1.63 -6.55 7.29
N GLY A 137 -1.68 -5.55 6.43
CA GLY A 137 -1.89 -5.73 4.99
C GLY A 137 -0.59 -5.96 4.21
N HIS A 138 0.37 -5.06 4.34
CA HIS A 138 1.62 -5.11 3.57
C HIS A 138 2.67 -6.05 4.14
N ALA A 139 2.93 -5.99 5.45
CA ALA A 139 4.05 -6.67 6.06
C ALA A 139 4.03 -8.21 5.92
N PRO A 140 2.90 -8.91 6.11
CA PRO A 140 2.92 -10.38 6.09
C PRO A 140 3.39 -11.00 4.78
N ILE A 141 3.00 -10.43 3.65
CA ILE A 141 3.34 -10.98 2.32
C ILE A 141 4.83 -10.78 1.99
N ILE A 142 5.47 -9.78 2.58
CA ILE A 142 6.92 -9.54 2.40
C ILE A 142 7.76 -10.74 2.88
N ALA A 143 7.24 -11.56 3.77
CA ALA A 143 7.91 -12.79 4.19
C ALA A 143 8.10 -13.78 3.04
N ASN A 144 7.32 -13.69 1.96
CA ASN A 144 7.56 -14.45 0.73
C ASN A 144 8.68 -13.77 -0.07
N PRO A 145 9.85 -14.43 -0.29
CA PRO A 145 11.00 -13.80 -0.92
C PRO A 145 10.76 -13.33 -2.37
N GLU A 146 9.97 -14.06 -3.14
CA GLU A 146 9.67 -13.73 -4.53
C GLU A 146 8.80 -12.46 -4.62
N TYR A 147 7.80 -12.35 -3.75
CA TYR A 147 6.97 -11.15 -3.64
C TYR A 147 7.79 -9.96 -3.12
N ALA A 148 8.61 -10.16 -2.10
CA ALA A 148 9.45 -9.12 -1.54
C ALA A 148 10.41 -8.53 -2.59
N GLU A 149 11.00 -9.37 -3.43
CA GLU A 149 11.86 -8.91 -4.54
C GLU A 149 11.05 -8.14 -5.60
N TYR A 150 9.84 -8.59 -5.91
CA TYR A 150 8.93 -7.82 -6.78
C TYR A 150 8.67 -6.43 -6.21
N LEU A 151 8.36 -6.35 -4.91
CA LEU A 151 8.07 -5.07 -4.24
C LEU A 151 9.28 -4.14 -4.26
N ARG A 152 10.47 -4.66 -3.96
CA ARG A 152 11.73 -3.89 -4.04
C ARG A 152 11.97 -3.37 -5.44
N ARG A 153 11.87 -4.25 -6.43
CA ARG A 153 12.08 -3.91 -7.84
C ARG A 153 11.06 -2.89 -8.33
N PHE A 154 9.83 -3.05 -7.88
CA PHE A 154 8.76 -2.08 -8.15
C PHE A 154 9.13 -0.68 -7.67
N GLY A 155 9.64 -0.58 -6.45
CA GLY A 155 10.12 0.68 -5.88
C GLY A 155 11.27 1.27 -6.69
N GLU A 156 12.25 0.45 -7.08
CA GLU A 156 13.41 0.86 -7.86
C GLU A 156 13.03 1.44 -9.23
N ILE A 157 12.07 0.82 -9.90
CA ILE A 157 11.56 1.29 -11.19
C ILE A 157 10.60 2.47 -11.00
N GLY A 158 9.67 2.35 -10.06
CA GLY A 158 8.61 3.33 -9.84
C GLY A 158 9.10 4.70 -9.40
N CYS A 159 10.17 4.77 -8.58
CA CYS A 159 10.72 6.05 -8.14
C CYS A 159 11.34 6.87 -9.29
N LYS A 160 11.58 6.25 -10.44
CA LYS A 160 12.13 6.88 -11.64
C LYS A 160 11.07 7.22 -12.68
N ALA A 161 9.79 6.92 -12.41
CA ALA A 161 8.70 7.24 -13.33
C ALA A 161 8.47 8.75 -13.42
N ILE A 162 8.20 9.23 -14.64
CA ILE A 162 7.93 10.64 -14.88
C ILE A 162 6.47 10.95 -14.48
N SER A 163 6.32 11.99 -13.65
CA SER A 163 5.03 12.51 -13.21
C SER A 163 4.62 13.72 -14.04
N SER A 164 3.30 13.94 -14.14
CA SER A 164 2.74 15.17 -14.70
C SER A 164 2.31 16.13 -13.59
N SER A 165 2.05 17.40 -13.94
CA SER A 165 1.48 18.37 -12.99
C SER A 165 0.10 17.93 -12.48
N ARG A 166 -0.67 17.24 -13.31
CA ARG A 166 -1.98 16.71 -12.94
C ARG A 166 -1.89 15.59 -11.91
N ASP A 167 -0.83 14.78 -11.95
CA ASP A 167 -0.56 13.78 -10.90
C ASP A 167 -0.40 14.46 -9.54
N TYR A 168 0.32 15.55 -9.49
CA TYR A 168 0.54 16.31 -8.26
C TYR A 168 -0.76 16.95 -7.76
N GLU A 169 -1.54 17.56 -8.65
CA GLU A 169 -2.84 18.15 -8.31
C GLU A 169 -3.79 17.09 -7.73
N LEU A 170 -3.85 15.91 -8.36
CA LEU A 170 -4.67 14.80 -7.88
C LEU A 170 -4.19 14.29 -6.52
N TYR A 171 -2.89 14.14 -6.34
CA TYR A 171 -2.30 13.75 -5.05
C TYR A 171 -2.71 14.73 -3.93
N GLU A 172 -2.57 16.02 -4.17
CA GLU A 172 -2.95 17.05 -3.18
C GLU A 172 -4.45 17.03 -2.88
N ALA A 173 -5.29 16.83 -3.90
CA ALA A 173 -6.74 16.75 -3.73
C ALA A 173 -7.14 15.51 -2.89
N ILE A 174 -6.55 14.36 -3.15
CA ILE A 174 -6.79 13.13 -2.38
C ILE A 174 -6.31 13.30 -0.94
N ARG A 175 -5.14 13.89 -0.75
CA ARG A 175 -4.59 14.18 0.58
C ARG A 175 -5.52 15.08 1.38
N LEU A 176 -6.01 16.16 0.79
CA LEU A 176 -6.95 17.07 1.43
C LEU A 176 -8.25 16.34 1.82
N LEU A 177 -8.82 15.57 0.90
CA LEU A 177 -10.04 14.81 1.16
C LEU A 177 -9.85 13.84 2.34
N SER A 178 -8.73 13.16 2.40
CA SER A 178 -8.42 12.23 3.49
C SER A 178 -8.27 12.94 4.83
N ILE A 179 -7.61 14.10 4.86
CA ILE A 179 -7.48 14.93 6.06
C ILE A 179 -8.86 15.38 6.55
N LEU A 180 -9.73 15.84 5.64
CA LEU A 180 -11.07 16.30 5.97
C LEU A 180 -11.95 15.16 6.52
N LYS A 181 -11.84 13.95 5.95
CA LYS A 181 -12.60 12.78 6.42
C LYS A 181 -12.13 12.26 7.78
N GLU A 182 -10.85 12.41 8.10
CA GLU A 182 -10.29 12.00 9.39
C GLU A 182 -10.66 12.95 10.53
N ALA A 183 -10.86 14.23 10.25
CA ALA A 183 -11.23 15.22 11.25
C ALA A 183 -12.67 14.98 11.74
N GLU A 184 -12.86 14.96 13.07
CA GLU A 184 -14.14 14.61 13.68
C GLU A 184 -15.28 15.61 13.38
N ASP A 185 -14.95 16.88 13.17
CA ASP A 185 -15.92 17.96 13.05
C ASP A 185 -15.97 18.62 11.67
N THR A 186 -15.52 17.92 10.61
CA THR A 186 -15.56 18.49 9.27
C THR A 186 -16.98 18.54 8.73
N PRO A 187 -17.47 19.73 8.29
CA PRO A 187 -18.79 19.84 7.68
C PRO A 187 -18.91 18.96 6.44
N GLU A 188 -20.06 18.29 6.27
CA GLU A 188 -20.33 17.44 5.12
C GLU A 188 -20.18 18.17 3.78
N GLU A 189 -20.49 19.45 3.75
CA GLU A 189 -20.36 20.28 2.55
C GLU A 189 -18.90 20.45 2.11
N GLU A 190 -17.96 20.56 3.03
CA GLU A 190 -16.54 20.61 2.73
C GLU A 190 -16.03 19.27 2.20
N ILE A 191 -16.47 18.17 2.79
CA ILE A 191 -16.14 16.82 2.32
C ILE A 191 -16.66 16.61 0.91
N LYS A 192 -17.92 16.96 0.65
CA LYS A 192 -18.54 16.85 -0.67
C LYS A 192 -17.78 17.66 -1.73
N LYS A 193 -17.38 18.88 -1.39
CA LYS A 193 -16.61 19.75 -2.29
C LYS A 193 -15.25 19.15 -2.60
N ALA A 194 -14.57 18.56 -1.61
CA ALA A 194 -13.30 17.89 -1.82
C ALA A 194 -13.45 16.60 -2.65
N GLU A 195 -14.54 15.84 -2.46
CA GLU A 195 -14.87 14.68 -3.29
C GLU A 195 -15.11 15.07 -4.75
N GLU A 196 -15.86 16.14 -4.99
CA GLU A 196 -16.12 16.68 -6.33
C GLU A 196 -14.82 17.12 -7.02
N GLN A 197 -13.89 17.69 -6.28
CA GLN A 197 -12.58 18.08 -6.81
C GLN A 197 -11.74 16.86 -7.20
N VAL A 198 -11.72 15.81 -6.38
CA VAL A 198 -11.04 14.56 -6.72
C VAL A 198 -11.64 13.93 -7.98
N ASP A 199 -12.98 13.84 -8.05
CA ASP A 199 -13.68 13.29 -9.22
C ASP A 199 -13.39 14.10 -10.48
N PHE A 200 -13.41 15.43 -10.40
CA PHE A 200 -13.07 16.29 -11.51
C PHE A 200 -11.66 16.06 -12.03
N LEU A 201 -10.68 16.00 -11.14
CA LEU A 201 -9.28 15.77 -11.51
C LEU A 201 -9.08 14.36 -12.10
N GLN A 202 -9.67 13.33 -11.52
CA GLN A 202 -9.61 11.97 -12.05
C GLN A 202 -10.20 11.87 -13.47
N ASN A 203 -11.30 12.54 -13.72
CA ASN A 203 -11.96 12.53 -15.04
C ASN A 203 -11.29 13.41 -16.09
N ASN A 204 -10.36 14.27 -15.70
CA ASN A 204 -9.69 15.23 -16.58
C ASN A 204 -8.16 15.08 -16.58
N MET A 205 -7.65 13.89 -16.28
CA MET A 205 -6.20 13.61 -16.28
C MET A 205 -5.55 13.72 -17.65
N GLY A 206 -6.32 13.52 -18.72
CA GLY A 206 -5.80 13.47 -20.07
C GLY A 206 -5.01 12.19 -20.33
N GLU A 207 -3.92 12.28 -21.09
CA GLU A 207 -3.03 11.14 -21.31
C GLU A 207 -2.32 10.76 -20.01
N LEU A 208 -2.29 9.46 -19.69
CA LEU A 208 -1.69 8.96 -18.47
C LEU A 208 -0.16 9.10 -18.52
N SER A 209 0.40 9.69 -17.47
CA SER A 209 1.85 9.74 -17.28
C SER A 209 2.41 8.36 -16.93
N GLU A 210 3.73 8.21 -16.99
CA GLU A 210 4.42 7.01 -16.52
C GLU A 210 4.08 6.73 -15.03
N MET A 211 4.08 7.76 -14.20
CA MET A 211 3.74 7.63 -12.78
C MET A 211 2.29 7.17 -12.58
N SER A 212 1.33 7.71 -13.31
CA SER A 212 -0.07 7.26 -13.24
C SER A 212 -0.21 5.78 -13.62
N ARG A 213 0.48 5.38 -14.69
CA ARG A 213 0.42 4.01 -15.20
C ARG A 213 1.07 3.03 -14.23
N ILE A 214 2.22 3.37 -13.66
CA ILE A 214 2.89 2.50 -12.68
C ILE A 214 2.10 2.42 -11.37
N ARG A 215 1.44 3.50 -10.96
CA ARG A 215 0.55 3.50 -9.81
C ARG A 215 -0.66 2.58 -10.03
N ASN A 216 -1.19 2.53 -11.25
CA ASN A 216 -2.25 1.58 -11.60
C ASN A 216 -1.75 0.14 -11.44
N LEU A 217 -0.55 -0.19 -11.91
CA LEU A 217 0.04 -1.52 -11.70
C LEU A 217 0.24 -1.84 -10.22
N HIS A 218 0.68 -0.88 -9.43
CA HIS A 218 0.82 -1.04 -7.98
C HIS A 218 -0.52 -1.34 -7.32
N TRP A 219 -1.55 -0.58 -7.68
CA TRP A 219 -2.90 -0.76 -7.15
C TRP A 219 -3.45 -2.17 -7.42
N TRP A 220 -3.38 -2.61 -8.66
CA TRP A 220 -3.95 -3.90 -9.08
C TRP A 220 -3.12 -5.11 -8.67
N THR A 221 -1.98 -4.92 -8.07
CA THR A 221 -1.12 -6.00 -7.54
C THR A 221 -0.89 -5.85 -6.04
N VAL A 222 -0.08 -4.93 -5.62
CA VAL A 222 0.31 -4.76 -4.21
C VAL A 222 -0.88 -4.48 -3.31
N GLU A 223 -1.83 -3.68 -3.77
CA GLU A 223 -2.99 -3.27 -2.97
C GLU A 223 -4.20 -4.20 -3.13
N TYR A 224 -4.52 -4.61 -4.33
CA TYR A 224 -5.77 -5.34 -4.62
C TYR A 224 -5.56 -6.62 -5.43
N GLY A 225 -4.36 -7.18 -5.40
CA GLY A 225 -4.02 -8.35 -6.19
C GLY A 225 -4.62 -9.65 -5.69
N LEU A 226 -5.01 -10.48 -6.68
CA LEU A 226 -5.40 -11.87 -6.51
C LEU A 226 -4.39 -12.79 -7.22
N ILE A 227 -4.20 -13.98 -6.69
CA ILE A 227 -3.24 -14.95 -7.22
C ILE A 227 -3.87 -16.34 -7.33
N GLY A 228 -3.50 -17.07 -8.37
CA GLY A 228 -4.01 -18.41 -8.67
C GLY A 228 -4.72 -18.45 -10.00
N THR A 229 -5.92 -18.97 -10.03
CA THR A 229 -6.77 -19.02 -11.22
C THR A 229 -7.96 -18.06 -11.08
N VAL A 230 -8.52 -17.67 -12.21
CA VAL A 230 -9.73 -16.80 -12.21
C VAL A 230 -10.89 -17.49 -11.47
N GLU A 231 -10.98 -18.82 -11.57
CA GLU A 231 -12.03 -19.63 -10.94
C GLU A 231 -11.82 -19.85 -9.44
N ASN A 232 -10.57 -19.87 -8.98
CA ASN A 232 -10.22 -20.07 -7.56
C ASN A 232 -9.06 -19.17 -7.14
N PRO A 233 -9.29 -17.85 -7.09
CA PRO A 233 -8.24 -16.91 -6.70
C PRO A 233 -8.03 -16.89 -5.18
N LYS A 234 -6.81 -16.53 -4.77
CA LYS A 234 -6.43 -16.24 -3.38
C LYS A 234 -6.01 -14.78 -3.26
N ILE A 235 -6.20 -14.20 -2.09
CA ILE A 235 -5.88 -12.80 -1.83
C ILE A 235 -4.41 -12.65 -1.42
N TYR A 236 -3.70 -11.70 -2.03
CA TYR A 236 -2.39 -11.26 -1.55
C TYR A 236 -2.29 -9.72 -1.42
N GLY A 237 -3.20 -8.97 -2.01
CA GLY A 237 -3.18 -7.50 -1.98
C GLY A 237 -3.48 -6.93 -0.60
N ALA A 238 -2.68 -5.96 -0.17
CA ALA A 238 -2.75 -5.39 1.18
C ALA A 238 -4.07 -4.67 1.47
N GLY A 239 -4.65 -4.01 0.48
CA GLY A 239 -5.95 -3.34 0.61
C GLY A 239 -7.08 -4.33 0.90
N LEU A 240 -7.02 -5.52 0.33
CA LEU A 240 -7.97 -6.59 0.61
C LEU A 240 -7.68 -7.25 1.96
N LEU A 241 -6.41 -7.53 2.26
CA LEU A 241 -5.99 -8.18 3.50
C LEU A 241 -6.31 -7.34 4.75
N SER A 242 -6.43 -6.04 4.61
CA SER A 242 -6.73 -5.12 5.70
C SER A 242 -8.18 -4.64 5.78
N SER A 243 -9.04 -5.11 4.89
CA SER A 243 -10.45 -4.73 4.81
C SER A 243 -11.37 -5.90 5.12
N ILE A 244 -12.14 -5.80 6.21
CA ILE A 244 -13.11 -6.82 6.61
C ILE A 244 -14.18 -7.01 5.54
N GLY A 245 -14.72 -5.91 5.03
CA GLY A 245 -15.84 -5.93 4.07
C GLY A 245 -15.40 -6.34 2.67
N GLU A 246 -14.34 -5.74 2.16
CA GLU A 246 -13.93 -5.92 0.78
C GLU A 246 -13.25 -7.27 0.53
N SER A 247 -12.58 -7.85 1.52
CA SER A 247 -12.03 -9.21 1.41
C SER A 247 -13.11 -10.27 1.15
N ALA A 248 -14.28 -10.09 1.75
CA ALA A 248 -15.44 -10.95 1.48
C ALA A 248 -16.14 -10.60 0.16
N TRP A 249 -16.37 -9.32 -0.08
CA TRP A 249 -17.03 -8.82 -1.29
C TRP A 249 -16.29 -9.21 -2.57
N CYS A 250 -14.96 -9.13 -2.57
CA CYS A 250 -14.15 -9.41 -3.76
C CYS A 250 -14.25 -10.88 -4.24
N MET A 251 -14.67 -11.80 -3.38
CA MET A 251 -14.84 -13.21 -3.73
C MET A 251 -16.22 -13.52 -4.33
N THR A 252 -17.12 -12.54 -4.37
CA THR A 252 -18.45 -12.71 -4.97
C THR A 252 -18.42 -12.46 -6.48
N ASP A 253 -19.49 -12.88 -7.16
CA ASP A 253 -19.66 -12.65 -8.60
C ASP A 253 -19.89 -11.19 -8.97
N ASN A 254 -20.09 -10.31 -7.97
CA ASN A 254 -20.21 -8.86 -8.20
C ASN A 254 -18.89 -8.21 -8.62
N VAL A 255 -17.77 -8.89 -8.36
CA VAL A 255 -16.44 -8.41 -8.74
C VAL A 255 -15.90 -9.28 -9.87
N LYS A 256 -15.62 -8.65 -11.02
CA LYS A 256 -15.04 -9.32 -12.17
C LYS A 256 -13.58 -9.68 -11.93
N LYS A 257 -13.20 -10.90 -12.21
CA LYS A 257 -11.81 -11.38 -12.15
C LYS A 257 -11.21 -11.40 -13.55
N ILE A 258 -10.12 -10.67 -13.74
CA ILE A 258 -9.45 -10.50 -15.03
C ILE A 258 -8.03 -11.07 -14.94
N PRO A 259 -7.58 -11.87 -15.90
CA PRO A 259 -6.18 -12.29 -15.96
C PRO A 259 -5.25 -11.07 -15.98
N TYR A 260 -4.24 -11.07 -15.11
CA TYR A 260 -3.30 -9.96 -15.00
C TYR A 260 -2.34 -9.89 -16.19
N ASP A 261 -2.26 -8.73 -16.80
CA ASP A 261 -1.28 -8.39 -17.82
C ASP A 261 -0.97 -6.89 -17.79
N ILE A 262 -0.12 -6.41 -18.70
CA ILE A 262 0.31 -5.01 -18.75
C ILE A 262 -0.85 -4.02 -18.98
N SER A 263 -1.99 -4.48 -19.51
CA SER A 263 -3.17 -3.61 -19.72
C SER A 263 -3.71 -3.04 -18.42
N ALA A 264 -3.41 -3.65 -17.28
CA ALA A 264 -3.76 -3.12 -15.96
C ALA A 264 -3.14 -1.72 -15.69
N ALA A 265 -2.03 -1.37 -16.36
CA ALA A 265 -1.43 -0.04 -16.28
C ALA A 265 -2.36 1.07 -16.79
N ASP A 266 -3.28 0.74 -17.68
CA ASP A 266 -4.23 1.69 -18.26
C ASP A 266 -5.60 1.69 -17.57
N GLN A 267 -5.78 0.85 -16.56
CA GLN A 267 -7.01 0.77 -15.78
C GLN A 267 -6.92 1.66 -14.54
N SER A 268 -7.60 2.78 -14.57
CA SER A 268 -7.71 3.67 -13.40
C SER A 268 -8.52 3.03 -12.27
N PHE A 269 -8.31 3.52 -11.07
CA PHE A 269 -8.99 3.03 -9.87
C PHE A 269 -9.60 4.19 -9.07
N ASP A 270 -10.63 3.88 -8.30
CA ASP A 270 -11.28 4.81 -7.37
C ASP A 270 -11.11 4.28 -5.94
N ILE A 271 -10.34 5.01 -5.12
CA ILE A 271 -10.03 4.60 -3.73
C ILE A 271 -11.24 4.69 -2.80
N THR A 272 -12.31 5.36 -3.20
CA THR A 272 -13.48 5.64 -2.36
C THR A 272 -14.57 4.58 -2.44
N LYS A 273 -14.41 3.61 -3.32
CA LYS A 273 -15.42 2.57 -3.60
C LYS A 273 -14.81 1.17 -3.57
N PRO A 274 -15.61 0.13 -3.27
CA PRO A 274 -15.21 -1.24 -3.53
C PRO A 274 -14.83 -1.42 -5.00
N GLN A 275 -13.77 -2.18 -5.27
CA GLN A 275 -13.28 -2.32 -6.63
C GLN A 275 -14.22 -3.22 -7.46
N PRO A 276 -14.69 -2.76 -8.64
CA PRO A 276 -15.63 -3.52 -9.45
C PRO A 276 -14.98 -4.66 -10.24
N GLN A 277 -13.66 -4.61 -10.42
CA GLN A 277 -12.86 -5.66 -11.04
C GLN A 277 -11.56 -5.81 -10.29
N LEU A 278 -11.01 -7.02 -10.30
CA LEU A 278 -9.68 -7.33 -9.77
C LEU A 278 -8.90 -8.17 -10.78
N TYR A 279 -7.59 -8.14 -10.66
CA TYR A 279 -6.69 -8.85 -11.55
C TYR A 279 -6.10 -10.08 -10.85
N VAL A 280 -6.05 -11.20 -11.56
CA VAL A 280 -5.55 -12.46 -11.04
C VAL A 280 -4.25 -12.81 -11.76
N THR A 281 -3.16 -12.87 -11.01
CA THR A 281 -1.87 -13.37 -11.52
C THR A 281 -1.74 -14.88 -11.24
N PRO A 282 -1.17 -15.67 -12.14
CA PRO A 282 -0.95 -17.09 -11.86
C PRO A 282 0.06 -17.35 -10.75
N ASP A 283 1.07 -16.47 -10.63
CA ASP A 283 2.14 -16.56 -9.65
C ASP A 283 2.81 -15.19 -9.47
N PHE A 284 3.76 -15.07 -8.55
CA PHE A 284 4.50 -13.82 -8.34
C PHE A 284 5.54 -13.55 -9.44
N ALA A 285 6.00 -14.57 -10.15
CA ALA A 285 6.91 -14.39 -11.28
C ALA A 285 6.26 -13.59 -12.41
N LYS A 286 4.97 -13.77 -12.66
CA LYS A 286 4.21 -12.99 -13.64
C LYS A 286 4.18 -11.50 -13.28
N LEU A 287 4.08 -11.17 -12.01
CA LEU A 287 4.14 -9.78 -11.55
C LEU A 287 5.46 -9.12 -11.97
N SER A 288 6.57 -9.79 -11.72
CA SER A 288 7.90 -9.30 -12.09
C SER A 288 8.08 -9.20 -13.60
N SER A 289 7.55 -10.15 -14.34
CA SER A 289 7.57 -10.15 -15.81
C SER A 289 6.83 -8.95 -16.40
N VAL A 290 5.64 -8.66 -15.93
CA VAL A 290 4.85 -7.50 -16.38
C VAL A 290 5.52 -6.18 -15.98
N LEU A 291 6.11 -6.12 -14.80
CA LEU A 291 6.84 -4.94 -14.34
C LEU A 291 8.02 -4.64 -15.27
N GLU A 292 8.80 -5.63 -15.66
CA GLU A 292 9.92 -5.44 -16.60
C GLU A 292 9.42 -5.07 -18.00
N GLU A 293 8.35 -5.64 -18.47
CA GLU A 293 7.70 -5.25 -19.72
C GLU A 293 7.30 -3.77 -19.71
N PHE A 294 6.71 -3.32 -18.62
CA PHE A 294 6.36 -1.91 -18.44
C PHE A 294 7.61 -1.02 -18.37
N ALA A 295 8.62 -1.42 -17.60
CA ALA A 295 9.86 -0.67 -17.44
C ALA A 295 10.56 -0.42 -18.81
N ASN A 296 10.45 -1.37 -19.74
CA ASN A 296 11.03 -1.24 -21.08
C ASN A 296 10.34 -0.14 -21.91
N THR A 297 9.15 0.30 -21.53
CA THR A 297 8.44 1.43 -22.19
C THR A 297 8.79 2.78 -21.58
N MET A 298 9.43 2.81 -20.40
CA MET A 298 9.73 4.04 -19.69
C MET A 298 10.88 4.82 -20.31
N ALA A 299 10.85 6.14 -20.19
CA ALA A 299 11.89 7.04 -20.64
C ALA A 299 13.29 6.65 -20.12
N LEU A 300 13.36 6.17 -18.89
CA LEU A 300 14.58 5.65 -18.27
C LEU A 300 15.30 4.60 -19.14
N ARG A 301 14.54 3.73 -19.83
CA ARG A 301 15.05 2.63 -20.66
C ARG A 301 15.10 2.96 -22.15
N THR A 302 14.15 3.74 -22.63
CA THR A 302 14.12 4.14 -24.05
C THR A 302 15.23 5.13 -24.39
N GLY A 303 15.61 6.02 -23.45
CA GLY A 303 16.72 6.96 -23.61
C GLY A 303 16.57 7.93 -24.77
N GLY A 304 17.64 8.73 -25.04
CA GLY A 304 17.70 9.63 -26.17
C GLY A 304 16.58 10.68 -26.23
N LEU A 305 16.30 11.18 -27.44
CA LEU A 305 15.25 12.19 -27.66
C LEU A 305 13.85 11.66 -27.29
N SER A 306 13.54 10.43 -27.61
CA SER A 306 12.28 9.79 -27.25
C SER A 306 12.08 9.69 -25.75
N GLY A 307 13.16 9.44 -24.99
CA GLY A 307 13.12 9.42 -23.53
C GLY A 307 12.89 10.80 -22.94
N VAL A 308 13.40 11.84 -23.56
CA VAL A 308 13.24 13.24 -23.11
C VAL A 308 11.82 13.75 -23.42
N GLN A 309 11.22 13.30 -24.51
CA GLN A 309 9.88 13.71 -24.93
C GLN A 309 8.75 13.05 -24.14
N LYS A 310 9.01 11.94 -23.47
CA LYS A 310 8.06 11.28 -22.55
C LYS A 310 8.01 11.96 -21.21
#